data_af3b40dbaa72bbcc80975fbbe911b2c3
#
_entry.id   af3b40dbaa72bbcc80975fbbe911b2c3
#
_cell.length_a   1.000
_cell.length_b   1.000
_cell.length_c   1.000
_cell.angle_alpha   90.00
_cell.angle_beta   90.00
_cell.angle_gamma   90.00
#
_symmetry.space_group_name_H-M   'P 1'
#
loop_
_entity.id
_entity.type
_entity.pdbx_description
1 polymer ?
#
loop_
_entity_poly.entity_id
_entity_poly.type
_entity_poly.pdbx_seq_one_letter_code
_entity_poly.pdbx_strand_id
1 'polypeptide(L)'
;MKEWIIYRYGGGHWARNIRSTEHYFRPGLTWPRRTQGGLSLRAMPAGCIFADKGPAAFVLGDDSDELLALLALANSRSFGLLVSLQMAFGSYEVGVIQRTPVPSLTVTQRKELANLARRAWSLKRTADSVTETSHAFVLPAALRAPRDCDHSLALKVEIDEIHAAIDAIAFDLYGFAEADREAVNGPVMDDEEVETEEDDEDVEAEVPSTDGLLSWAVGVAFGCFDLRIATGERPLPPEPEPFDPLPTKAPGMLPDGAEPFHAHEAILVDEQGHPHDLVHLVEEVLGRVKAPVPDEVRRWLRKEFFAFHLKLYSKSRRKAPIYWPLATASGSYALWLYYPSLSSQTLYTAINDFIAPKL
;
A
#
# COMPACT_ATOMS: atom_id res chain seq x y z
N MET A 1 21.27 13.56 9.36
CA MET A 1 21.11 12.09 9.52
C MET A 1 22.36 11.42 10.06
N LYS A 2 23.57 11.56 9.46
CA LYS A 2 24.83 10.95 9.92
C LYS A 2 25.16 11.29 11.38
N GLU A 3 25.10 12.57 11.74
CA GLU A 3 25.35 13.06 13.11
C GLU A 3 24.34 12.52 14.11
N TRP A 4 23.04 12.46 13.72
CA TRP A 4 21.99 11.90 14.57
C TRP A 4 22.23 10.41 14.85
N ILE A 5 22.68 9.63 13.88
CA ILE A 5 23.00 8.21 14.06
C ILE A 5 24.18 8.04 15.01
N ILE A 6 25.23 8.85 14.86
CA ILE A 6 26.40 8.85 15.77
C ILE A 6 25.94 9.14 17.21
N TYR A 7 25.11 10.15 17.40
CA TYR A 7 24.55 10.52 18.70
C TYR A 7 23.67 9.40 19.28
N ARG A 8 22.77 8.83 18.50
CA ARG A 8 21.78 7.84 18.95
C ARG A 8 22.39 6.49 19.31
N TYR A 9 23.44 6.08 18.63
CA TYR A 9 24.07 4.76 18.77
C TYR A 9 25.46 4.80 19.43
N GLY A 10 25.72 5.77 20.27
CA GLY A 10 26.87 5.76 21.18
C GLY A 10 28.24 6.02 20.53
N GLY A 11 28.30 6.85 19.50
CA GLY A 11 29.58 7.33 18.94
C GLY A 11 30.24 6.39 17.91
N GLY A 12 29.54 5.34 17.46
CA GLY A 12 30.01 4.47 16.36
C GLY A 12 29.98 5.18 15.00
N HIS A 13 30.81 4.71 14.06
CA HIS A 13 30.79 5.27 12.71
C HIS A 13 29.42 4.99 12.06
N TRP A 14 28.81 6.03 11.45
CA TRP A 14 27.47 5.97 10.85
C TRP A 14 27.31 4.86 9.79
N ALA A 15 28.40 4.50 9.09
CA ALA A 15 28.41 3.45 8.06
C ALA A 15 28.13 2.04 8.61
N ARG A 16 28.11 1.83 9.94
CA ARG A 16 27.64 0.56 10.52
C ARG A 16 26.15 0.37 10.33
N ASN A 17 25.37 1.46 10.30
CA ASN A 17 23.91 1.45 10.23
C ASN A 17 23.39 1.90 8.86
N ILE A 18 24.18 2.65 8.09
CA ILE A 18 23.83 3.10 6.74
C ILE A 18 24.88 2.56 5.80
N ARG A 19 24.51 1.59 4.98
CA ARG A 19 25.42 0.91 4.03
C ARG A 19 24.90 1.11 2.61
N SER A 20 25.76 0.93 1.62
CA SER A 20 25.42 0.92 0.19
C SER A 20 24.65 2.18 -0.25
N THR A 21 25.06 3.34 0.28
CA THR A 21 24.39 4.64 0.00
C THR A 21 24.49 5.07 -1.46
N GLU A 22 25.43 4.51 -2.20
CA GLU A 22 25.62 4.69 -3.64
C GLU A 22 24.47 4.11 -4.49
N HIS A 23 23.68 3.20 -3.90
CA HIS A 23 22.50 2.59 -4.53
C HIS A 23 21.18 3.21 -4.08
N TYR A 24 21.20 4.15 -3.11
CA TYR A 24 19.97 4.79 -2.64
C TYR A 24 19.34 5.64 -3.75
N PHE A 25 18.00 5.69 -3.73
CA PHE A 25 17.18 6.44 -4.66
C PHE A 25 17.15 5.93 -6.10
N ARG A 26 17.87 4.86 -6.41
CA ARG A 26 17.83 4.18 -7.71
C ARG A 26 16.62 3.25 -7.77
N PRO A 27 16.03 3.06 -8.97
CA PRO A 27 15.03 2.01 -9.18
C PRO A 27 15.69 0.64 -9.04
N GLY A 28 14.94 -0.35 -8.57
CA GLY A 28 15.45 -1.69 -8.36
C GLY A 28 14.37 -2.70 -8.03
N LEU A 29 14.78 -3.87 -7.57
CA LEU A 29 13.89 -4.89 -7.05
C LEU A 29 14.14 -5.05 -5.56
N THR A 30 13.09 -5.31 -4.78
CA THR A 30 13.19 -5.54 -3.34
C THR A 30 12.37 -6.76 -2.93
N TRP A 31 12.73 -7.40 -1.83
CA TRP A 31 11.99 -8.54 -1.28
C TRP A 31 12.02 -8.52 0.25
N PRO A 32 11.03 -9.12 0.93
CA PRO A 32 11.09 -9.33 2.37
C PRO A 32 12.15 -10.39 2.67
N ARG A 33 13.08 -10.09 3.58
CA ARG A 33 14.12 -11.05 3.97
C ARG A 33 13.55 -12.29 4.65
N ARG A 34 12.43 -12.15 5.37
CA ARG A 34 11.68 -13.25 5.98
C ARG A 34 10.21 -13.10 5.64
N THR A 35 9.57 -14.17 5.24
CA THR A 35 8.14 -14.22 4.92
C THR A 35 7.66 -15.67 4.99
N GLN A 36 6.40 -15.88 5.33
CA GLN A 36 5.75 -17.19 5.30
C GLN A 36 5.19 -17.53 3.91
N GLY A 37 4.92 -16.52 3.08
CA GLY A 37 4.31 -16.67 1.75
C GLY A 37 5.27 -17.01 0.60
N GLY A 38 6.52 -17.38 0.88
CA GLY A 38 7.51 -17.67 -0.16
C GLY A 38 8.25 -16.43 -0.68
N LEU A 39 9.23 -16.64 -1.58
CA LEU A 39 9.98 -15.54 -2.18
C LEU A 39 9.06 -14.69 -3.04
N SER A 40 9.05 -13.39 -2.78
CA SER A 40 8.27 -12.41 -3.55
C SER A 40 9.09 -11.16 -3.80
N LEU A 41 9.59 -11.00 -5.03
CA LEU A 41 10.25 -9.76 -5.43
C LEU A 41 9.21 -8.73 -5.87
N ARG A 42 9.50 -7.48 -5.59
CA ARG A 42 8.64 -6.32 -5.90
C ARG A 42 9.45 -5.24 -6.60
N ALA A 43 8.82 -4.50 -7.50
CA ALA A 43 9.42 -3.30 -8.06
C ALA A 43 9.67 -2.28 -6.94
N MET A 44 10.87 -1.76 -6.84
CA MET A 44 11.24 -0.66 -5.95
C MET A 44 11.40 0.61 -6.79
N PRO A 45 10.48 1.57 -6.66
CA PRO A 45 10.51 2.82 -7.40
C PRO A 45 11.76 3.65 -7.13
N ALA A 46 12.13 4.52 -8.07
CA ALA A 46 13.14 5.55 -7.83
C ALA A 46 12.74 6.44 -6.65
N GLY A 47 13.73 6.96 -5.92
CA GLY A 47 13.49 7.75 -4.71
C GLY A 47 13.36 6.96 -3.42
N CYS A 48 13.34 5.63 -3.47
CA CYS A 48 13.26 4.75 -2.31
C CYS A 48 14.63 4.48 -1.67
N ILE A 49 14.60 4.07 -0.39
CA ILE A 49 15.75 3.59 0.39
C ILE A 49 15.43 2.17 0.83
N PHE A 50 16.38 1.28 0.67
CA PHE A 50 16.30 -0.10 1.14
C PHE A 50 17.07 -0.31 2.45
N ALA A 51 16.79 -1.42 3.14
CA ALA A 51 17.40 -1.76 4.42
C ALA A 51 17.59 -3.28 4.56
N ASP A 52 18.17 -3.71 5.68
CA ASP A 52 18.46 -5.13 5.96
C ASP A 52 17.24 -6.06 5.90
N LYS A 53 16.08 -5.60 6.37
CA LYS A 53 14.83 -6.39 6.33
C LYS A 53 14.14 -6.40 4.96
N GLY A 54 14.45 -5.43 4.11
CA GLY A 54 14.01 -5.33 2.72
C GLY A 54 15.23 -5.02 1.86
N PRO A 55 16.07 -6.00 1.53
CA PRO A 55 17.21 -5.82 0.65
C PRO A 55 16.79 -5.47 -0.77
N ALA A 56 17.73 -5.00 -1.59
CA ALA A 56 17.46 -4.61 -2.96
C ALA A 56 18.48 -5.16 -3.94
N ALA A 57 18.04 -5.38 -5.17
CA ALA A 57 18.86 -5.72 -6.33
C ALA A 57 18.73 -4.64 -7.41
N PHE A 58 19.81 -4.40 -8.14
CA PHE A 58 19.94 -3.35 -9.14
C PHE A 58 20.56 -3.90 -10.41
N VAL A 59 20.26 -3.28 -11.55
CA VAL A 59 20.91 -3.56 -12.83
C VAL A 59 21.81 -2.41 -13.23
N LEU A 60 22.72 -2.66 -14.16
CA LEU A 60 23.58 -1.63 -14.73
C LEU A 60 22.74 -0.68 -15.60
N GLY A 61 22.90 0.62 -15.38
CA GLY A 61 22.23 1.63 -16.17
C GLY A 61 20.74 1.82 -15.86
N ASP A 62 20.20 1.16 -14.82
CA ASP A 62 18.81 1.29 -14.36
C ASP A 62 17.77 1.01 -15.47
N ASP A 63 18.06 0.07 -16.39
CA ASP A 63 17.20 -0.30 -17.47
C ASP A 63 15.90 -0.95 -16.98
N SER A 64 14.77 -0.32 -17.27
CA SER A 64 13.45 -0.74 -16.77
C SER A 64 13.01 -2.09 -17.34
N ASP A 65 13.30 -2.38 -18.61
CA ASP A 65 12.93 -3.67 -19.21
C ASP A 65 13.81 -4.82 -18.67
N GLU A 66 15.07 -4.54 -18.34
CA GLU A 66 15.93 -5.51 -17.67
C GLU A 66 15.44 -5.79 -16.24
N LEU A 67 15.10 -4.75 -15.48
CA LEU A 67 14.52 -4.90 -14.14
C LEU A 67 13.20 -5.68 -14.17
N LEU A 68 12.30 -5.39 -15.12
CA LEU A 68 11.02 -6.09 -15.25
C LEU A 68 11.20 -7.56 -15.66
N ALA A 69 12.13 -7.84 -16.59
CA ALA A 69 12.43 -9.22 -16.97
C ALA A 69 12.99 -10.03 -15.79
N LEU A 70 13.87 -9.42 -14.99
CA LEU A 70 14.38 -10.02 -13.76
C LEU A 70 13.29 -10.17 -12.70
N LEU A 71 12.37 -9.22 -12.58
CA LEU A 71 11.21 -9.30 -11.69
C LEU A 71 10.33 -10.51 -12.04
N ALA A 72 10.02 -10.70 -13.34
CA ALA A 72 9.27 -11.85 -13.81
C ALA A 72 9.99 -13.16 -13.47
N LEU A 73 11.27 -13.28 -13.87
CA LEU A 73 12.05 -14.48 -13.68
C LEU A 73 12.23 -14.85 -12.20
N ALA A 74 12.52 -13.84 -11.35
CA ALA A 74 12.76 -14.07 -9.93
C ALA A 74 11.48 -14.41 -9.14
N ASN A 75 10.30 -14.14 -9.70
CA ASN A 75 9.01 -14.58 -9.15
C ASN A 75 8.49 -15.87 -9.79
N SER A 76 9.27 -16.51 -10.69
CA SER A 76 8.92 -17.81 -11.25
C SER A 76 9.12 -18.93 -10.23
N ARG A 77 8.35 -19.98 -10.36
CA ARG A 77 8.48 -21.19 -9.54
C ARG A 77 9.87 -21.82 -9.67
N SER A 78 10.47 -21.82 -10.86
CA SER A 78 11.83 -22.31 -11.08
C SER A 78 12.86 -21.59 -10.22
N PHE A 79 12.83 -20.25 -10.23
CA PHE A 79 13.76 -19.46 -9.42
C PHE A 79 13.50 -19.64 -7.93
N GLY A 80 12.23 -19.66 -7.52
CA GLY A 80 11.83 -19.91 -6.13
C GLY A 80 12.35 -21.24 -5.61
N LEU A 81 12.23 -22.34 -6.40
CA LEU A 81 12.80 -23.64 -6.05
C LEU A 81 14.32 -23.57 -5.91
N LEU A 82 15.02 -22.97 -6.87
CA LEU A 82 16.49 -22.89 -6.82
C LEU A 82 16.98 -22.09 -5.60
N VAL A 83 16.22 -21.08 -5.18
CA VAL A 83 16.48 -20.32 -3.96
C VAL A 83 16.21 -21.20 -2.73
N SER A 84 15.07 -21.88 -2.65
CA SER A 84 14.70 -22.69 -1.50
C SER A 84 15.70 -23.82 -1.21
N LEU A 85 16.25 -24.44 -2.25
CA LEU A 85 17.30 -25.47 -2.13
C LEU A 85 18.63 -24.95 -1.52
N GLN A 86 18.84 -23.65 -1.52
CA GLN A 86 20.03 -23.01 -0.97
C GLN A 86 19.79 -22.32 0.38
N MET A 87 18.53 -22.25 0.80
CA MET A 87 18.16 -21.55 2.03
C MET A 87 18.50 -22.38 3.26
N ALA A 88 18.95 -21.67 4.30
CA ALA A 88 19.01 -22.18 5.65
C ALA A 88 18.13 -21.29 6.53
N PHE A 89 17.31 -21.90 7.39
CA PHE A 89 16.51 -21.17 8.40
C PHE A 89 15.43 -20.19 7.86
N GLY A 90 14.82 -20.47 6.72
CA GLY A 90 13.65 -19.72 6.22
C GLY A 90 13.91 -18.24 5.91
N SER A 91 15.15 -17.85 5.58
CA SER A 91 15.53 -16.46 5.35
C SER A 91 16.08 -16.26 3.94
N TYR A 92 15.49 -15.33 3.18
CA TYR A 92 15.89 -14.94 1.82
C TYR A 92 17.08 -13.98 1.86
N GLU A 93 18.25 -14.52 2.23
CA GLU A 93 19.48 -13.74 2.37
C GLU A 93 20.01 -13.25 1.01
N VAL A 94 20.60 -12.04 0.99
CA VAL A 94 21.22 -11.46 -0.21
C VAL A 94 22.20 -12.44 -0.86
N GLY A 95 23.02 -13.12 -0.05
CA GLY A 95 24.00 -14.07 -0.56
C GLY A 95 23.38 -15.32 -1.22
N VAL A 96 22.18 -15.73 -0.86
CA VAL A 96 21.41 -16.81 -1.53
C VAL A 96 20.94 -16.31 -2.88
N ILE A 97 20.27 -15.17 -2.93
CA ILE A 97 19.78 -14.58 -4.18
C ILE A 97 20.92 -14.35 -5.17
N GLN A 98 22.05 -13.82 -4.72
CA GLN A 98 23.23 -13.58 -5.57
C GLN A 98 23.85 -14.85 -6.16
N ARG A 99 23.78 -15.98 -5.46
CA ARG A 99 24.29 -17.26 -5.93
C ARG A 99 23.34 -18.02 -6.83
N THR A 100 22.05 -17.66 -6.80
CA THR A 100 21.05 -18.32 -7.66
C THR A 100 21.30 -17.93 -9.10
N PRO A 101 21.50 -18.88 -10.01
CA PRO A 101 21.84 -18.58 -11.39
C PRO A 101 20.68 -17.89 -12.11
N VAL A 102 21.00 -16.85 -12.87
CA VAL A 102 20.08 -16.15 -13.78
C VAL A 102 20.50 -16.51 -15.21
N PRO A 103 19.62 -17.14 -16.01
CA PRO A 103 19.94 -17.50 -17.39
C PRO A 103 20.13 -16.27 -18.26
N SER A 104 20.96 -16.39 -19.29
CA SER A 104 21.10 -15.34 -20.30
C SER A 104 19.86 -15.23 -21.16
N LEU A 105 19.24 -14.05 -21.19
CA LEU A 105 18.03 -13.78 -21.96
C LEU A 105 18.38 -13.25 -23.35
N THR A 106 17.73 -13.75 -24.37
CA THR A 106 17.69 -13.09 -25.69
C THR A 106 16.92 -11.78 -25.60
N VAL A 107 17.09 -10.90 -26.58
CA VAL A 107 16.34 -9.62 -26.63
C VAL A 107 14.81 -9.87 -26.66
N THR A 108 14.38 -10.91 -27.37
CA THR A 108 12.96 -11.28 -27.46
C THR A 108 12.42 -11.75 -26.10
N GLN A 109 13.11 -12.68 -25.43
CA GLN A 109 12.71 -13.20 -24.12
C GLN A 109 12.70 -12.10 -23.06
N ARG A 110 13.69 -11.19 -23.09
CA ARG A 110 13.70 -10.04 -22.17
C ARG A 110 12.46 -9.17 -22.34
N LYS A 111 12.10 -8.82 -23.58
CA LYS A 111 10.91 -8.01 -23.86
C LYS A 111 9.62 -8.72 -23.47
N GLU A 112 9.53 -10.01 -23.71
CA GLU A 112 8.36 -10.82 -23.38
C GLU A 112 8.15 -10.86 -21.86
N LEU A 113 9.18 -11.23 -21.09
CA LEU A 113 9.13 -11.24 -19.62
C LEU A 113 8.85 -9.84 -19.05
N ALA A 114 9.47 -8.79 -19.61
CA ALA A 114 9.24 -7.42 -19.18
C ALA A 114 7.78 -6.99 -19.39
N ASN A 115 7.17 -7.36 -20.52
CA ASN A 115 5.77 -7.05 -20.80
C ASN A 115 4.82 -7.79 -19.85
N LEU A 116 5.08 -9.07 -19.58
CA LEU A 116 4.31 -9.86 -18.62
C LEU A 116 4.39 -9.26 -17.21
N ALA A 117 5.60 -8.91 -16.74
CA ALA A 117 5.78 -8.27 -15.44
C ALA A 117 5.10 -6.90 -15.35
N ARG A 118 5.20 -6.07 -16.41
CA ARG A 118 4.53 -4.75 -16.47
C ARG A 118 3.02 -4.92 -16.38
N ARG A 119 2.47 -5.89 -17.11
CA ARG A 119 1.03 -6.17 -17.08
C ARG A 119 0.58 -6.67 -15.69
N ALA A 120 1.30 -7.60 -15.08
CA ALA A 120 1.01 -8.09 -13.72
C ALA A 120 1.07 -6.94 -12.70
N TRP A 121 2.06 -6.05 -12.81
CA TRP A 121 2.17 -4.86 -11.95
C TRP A 121 0.96 -3.92 -12.12
N SER A 122 0.55 -3.63 -13.35
CA SER A 122 -0.63 -2.80 -13.64
C SER A 122 -1.91 -3.39 -13.06
N LEU A 123 -2.11 -4.71 -13.18
CA LEU A 123 -3.26 -5.42 -12.61
C LEU A 123 -3.26 -5.35 -11.07
N LYS A 124 -2.11 -5.60 -10.42
CA LYS A 124 -1.96 -5.46 -8.97
C LYS A 124 -2.23 -4.03 -8.51
N ARG A 125 -1.67 -3.03 -9.21
CA ARG A 125 -1.95 -1.63 -8.93
C ARG A 125 -3.44 -1.30 -9.06
N THR A 126 -4.13 -1.87 -10.05
CA THR A 126 -5.57 -1.73 -10.23
C THR A 126 -6.33 -2.32 -9.04
N ALA A 127 -5.94 -3.49 -8.55
CA ALA A 127 -6.50 -4.08 -7.33
C ALA A 127 -6.28 -3.18 -6.10
N ASP A 128 -5.07 -2.63 -5.93
CA ASP A 128 -4.72 -1.75 -4.80
C ASP A 128 -5.44 -0.39 -4.85
N SER A 129 -6.02 -0.01 -5.98
CA SER A 129 -6.64 1.32 -6.17
C SER A 129 -7.94 1.51 -5.40
N VAL A 130 -8.49 0.47 -4.76
CA VAL A 130 -9.62 0.54 -3.80
C VAL A 130 -9.17 0.56 -2.35
N THR A 131 -7.90 0.33 -2.06
CA THR A 131 -7.33 0.29 -0.71
C THR A 131 -6.92 1.69 -0.27
N GLU A 132 -7.62 2.26 0.71
CA GLU A 132 -7.47 3.67 1.15
C GLU A 132 -6.05 4.06 1.53
N THR A 133 -5.28 3.13 2.07
CA THR A 133 -3.88 3.35 2.50
C THR A 133 -2.85 3.12 1.41
N SER A 134 -3.26 2.69 0.22
CA SER A 134 -2.37 2.44 -0.91
C SER A 134 -1.96 3.74 -1.61
N HIS A 135 -0.71 3.79 -2.09
CA HIS A 135 -0.27 4.85 -3.02
C HIS A 135 -1.01 4.84 -4.36
N ALA A 136 -1.70 3.75 -4.68
CA ALA A 136 -2.52 3.62 -5.87
C ALA A 136 -3.99 4.04 -5.64
N PHE A 137 -4.40 4.35 -4.41
CA PHE A 137 -5.78 4.63 -4.06
C PHE A 137 -6.44 5.66 -4.97
N VAL A 138 -7.64 5.33 -5.43
CA VAL A 138 -8.48 6.19 -6.29
C VAL A 138 -9.82 6.47 -5.61
N LEU A 139 -10.61 5.42 -5.41
CA LEU A 139 -11.95 5.46 -4.83
C LEU A 139 -12.25 4.15 -4.11
N PRO A 140 -13.10 4.18 -3.07
CA PRO A 140 -13.55 2.95 -2.42
C PRO A 140 -14.33 2.05 -3.39
N ALA A 141 -14.27 0.75 -3.17
CA ALA A 141 -14.92 -0.25 -4.03
C ALA A 141 -16.42 0.03 -4.26
N ALA A 142 -17.11 0.53 -3.22
CA ALA A 142 -18.55 0.86 -3.29
C ALA A 142 -18.92 1.94 -4.33
N LEU A 143 -17.97 2.78 -4.76
CA LEU A 143 -18.18 3.83 -5.77
C LEU A 143 -17.75 3.40 -7.17
N ARG A 144 -17.27 2.18 -7.34
CA ARG A 144 -16.99 1.63 -8.66
C ARG A 144 -18.26 1.07 -9.29
N ALA A 145 -18.31 1.07 -10.62
CA ALA A 145 -19.46 0.57 -11.35
C ALA A 145 -19.73 -0.92 -11.02
N PRO A 146 -21.01 -1.37 -10.96
CA PRO A 146 -21.38 -2.76 -10.63
C PRO A 146 -20.71 -3.85 -11.50
N ARG A 147 -20.19 -3.49 -12.68
CA ARG A 147 -19.40 -4.38 -13.54
C ARG A 147 -18.03 -4.74 -12.96
N ASP A 148 -17.61 -4.04 -11.90
CA ASP A 148 -16.29 -4.20 -11.29
C ASP A 148 -16.27 -5.28 -10.19
N CYS A 149 -17.42 -5.82 -9.74
CA CYS A 149 -17.44 -6.97 -8.82
C CYS A 149 -16.95 -8.26 -9.50
N ASP A 150 -17.28 -8.46 -10.81
CA ASP A 150 -16.68 -9.52 -11.64
C ASP A 150 -15.20 -9.21 -11.97
N HIS A 151 -14.79 -7.95 -11.81
CA HIS A 151 -13.47 -7.48 -12.17
C HIS A 151 -12.38 -8.02 -11.22
N SER A 152 -12.65 -8.16 -9.92
CA SER A 152 -11.67 -8.72 -8.96
C SER A 152 -11.31 -10.17 -9.30
N LEU A 153 -12.30 -10.99 -9.65
CA LEU A 153 -12.07 -12.36 -10.08
C LEU A 153 -11.35 -12.40 -11.45
N ALA A 154 -11.74 -11.53 -12.37
CA ALA A 154 -11.09 -11.44 -13.69
C ALA A 154 -9.63 -10.98 -13.57
N LEU A 155 -9.33 -10.01 -12.69
CA LEU A 155 -7.95 -9.59 -12.39
C LEU A 155 -7.12 -10.75 -11.85
N LYS A 156 -7.68 -11.53 -10.93
CA LYS A 156 -6.99 -12.69 -10.36
C LYS A 156 -6.70 -13.74 -11.43
N VAL A 157 -7.69 -14.08 -12.26
CA VAL A 157 -7.51 -15.06 -13.36
C VAL A 157 -6.42 -14.58 -14.32
N GLU A 158 -6.42 -13.30 -14.75
CA GLU A 158 -5.40 -12.77 -15.64
C GLU A 158 -4.00 -12.78 -15.00
N ILE A 159 -3.87 -12.49 -13.71
CA ILE A 159 -2.61 -12.59 -12.97
C ILE A 159 -2.12 -14.04 -12.93
N ASP A 160 -2.99 -14.99 -12.69
CA ASP A 160 -2.64 -16.43 -12.67
C ASP A 160 -2.19 -16.92 -14.06
N GLU A 161 -2.84 -16.44 -15.15
CA GLU A 161 -2.42 -16.71 -16.51
C GLU A 161 -1.03 -16.13 -16.82
N ILE A 162 -0.76 -14.90 -16.37
CA ILE A 162 0.56 -14.27 -16.51
C ILE A 162 1.63 -15.07 -15.76
N HIS A 163 1.34 -15.49 -14.53
CA HIS A 163 2.27 -16.33 -13.75
C HIS A 163 2.56 -17.65 -14.48
N ALA A 164 1.54 -18.30 -15.02
CA ALA A 164 1.72 -19.54 -15.80
C ALA A 164 2.58 -19.32 -17.05
N ALA A 165 2.40 -18.20 -17.76
CA ALA A 165 3.23 -17.83 -18.92
C ALA A 165 4.70 -17.57 -18.51
N ILE A 166 4.92 -16.86 -17.41
CA ILE A 166 6.28 -16.62 -16.87
C ILE A 166 6.93 -17.94 -16.47
N ASP A 167 6.21 -18.83 -15.78
CA ASP A 167 6.72 -20.12 -15.37
C ASP A 167 7.09 -21.00 -16.57
N ALA A 168 6.29 -21.02 -17.63
CA ALA A 168 6.60 -21.75 -18.85
C ALA A 168 7.93 -21.28 -19.49
N ILE A 169 8.11 -19.97 -19.61
CA ILE A 169 9.37 -19.41 -20.12
C ILE A 169 10.54 -19.74 -19.21
N ALA A 170 10.35 -19.63 -17.89
CA ALA A 170 11.39 -19.90 -16.89
C ALA A 170 11.79 -21.38 -16.88
N PHE A 171 10.85 -22.31 -16.97
CA PHE A 171 11.15 -23.76 -17.08
C PHE A 171 12.02 -24.06 -18.29
N ASP A 172 11.70 -23.46 -19.45
CA ASP A 172 12.50 -23.65 -20.67
C ASP A 172 13.90 -23.06 -20.52
N LEU A 173 14.02 -21.86 -19.92
CA LEU A 173 15.30 -21.17 -19.70
C LEU A 173 16.22 -21.95 -18.75
N TYR A 174 15.66 -22.58 -17.72
CA TYR A 174 16.42 -23.40 -16.76
C TYR A 174 16.62 -24.84 -17.25
N GLY A 175 15.95 -25.25 -18.33
CA GLY A 175 16.04 -26.60 -18.88
C GLY A 175 15.38 -27.66 -17.98
N PHE A 176 14.31 -27.30 -17.25
CA PHE A 176 13.58 -28.20 -16.37
C PHE A 176 12.86 -29.27 -17.22
N ALA A 177 13.12 -30.55 -16.92
CA ALA A 177 12.40 -31.67 -17.48
C ALA A 177 10.98 -31.75 -16.91
N GLU A 178 10.10 -32.57 -17.53
CA GLU A 178 8.71 -32.71 -17.05
C GLU A 178 8.63 -33.18 -15.59
N ALA A 179 9.51 -34.07 -15.17
CA ALA A 179 9.58 -34.50 -13.79
C ALA A 179 9.95 -33.39 -12.80
N ASP A 180 10.80 -32.44 -13.23
CA ASP A 180 11.17 -31.27 -12.43
C ASP A 180 9.98 -30.31 -12.31
N ARG A 181 9.23 -30.11 -13.40
CA ARG A 181 8.01 -29.28 -13.44
C ARG A 181 6.92 -29.85 -12.53
N GLU A 182 6.73 -31.18 -12.55
CA GLU A 182 5.80 -31.86 -11.65
C GLU A 182 6.20 -31.69 -10.18
N ALA A 183 7.50 -31.82 -9.87
CA ALA A 183 8.01 -31.63 -8.52
C ALA A 183 7.80 -30.20 -8.00
N VAL A 184 7.97 -29.20 -8.85
CA VAL A 184 7.74 -27.77 -8.50
C VAL A 184 6.24 -27.46 -8.31
N ASN A 185 5.36 -28.18 -9.01
CA ASN A 185 3.91 -28.01 -8.91
C ASN A 185 3.27 -28.87 -7.79
N GLY A 186 4.05 -29.78 -7.21
CA GLY A 186 3.60 -30.62 -6.07
C GLY A 186 3.36 -29.80 -4.81
N PRO A 187 2.64 -30.35 -3.82
CA PRO A 187 2.43 -29.67 -2.55
C PRO A 187 3.79 -29.41 -1.89
N VAL A 188 4.03 -28.15 -1.54
CA VAL A 188 5.17 -27.76 -0.69
C VAL A 188 5.01 -28.54 0.62
N MET A 189 5.96 -29.41 0.96
CA MET A 189 6.00 -30.01 2.28
C MET A 189 6.27 -28.87 3.26
N ASP A 190 5.28 -28.53 4.08
CA ASP A 190 5.44 -27.60 5.19
C ASP A 190 6.50 -28.18 6.14
N ASP A 191 7.73 -27.71 6.02
CA ASP A 191 8.76 -27.94 7.02
C ASP A 191 8.42 -27.09 8.25
N GLU A 192 8.15 -27.81 9.35
CA GLU A 192 8.09 -27.41 10.75
C GLU A 192 7.91 -25.92 11.07
N GLU A 193 6.88 -25.63 11.88
CA GLU A 193 6.62 -24.34 12.53
C GLU A 193 7.91 -23.72 13.09
N VAL A 194 8.59 -22.91 12.29
CA VAL A 194 9.59 -21.99 12.80
C VAL A 194 8.80 -20.88 13.49
N GLU A 195 8.89 -20.80 14.83
CA GLU A 195 8.47 -19.63 15.58
C GLU A 195 9.20 -18.39 15.01
N THR A 196 8.64 -17.80 13.97
CA THR A 196 9.05 -16.49 13.47
C THR A 196 8.34 -15.46 14.32
N GLU A 197 9.12 -14.50 14.86
CA GLU A 197 8.53 -13.25 15.32
C GLU A 197 7.56 -12.79 14.22
N GLU A 198 6.28 -12.69 14.58
CA GLU A 198 5.17 -12.28 13.70
C GLU A 198 5.50 -10.94 13.01
N ASP A 199 6.24 -10.98 11.90
CA ASP A 199 6.13 -9.95 10.89
C ASP A 199 4.81 -10.30 10.17
N ASP A 200 3.69 -9.74 10.66
CA ASP A 200 2.37 -9.89 10.10
C ASP A 200 2.46 -9.70 8.59
N GLU A 201 2.31 -10.81 7.84
CA GLU A 201 1.91 -10.68 6.45
C GLU A 201 0.60 -9.92 6.47
N ASP A 202 0.53 -8.86 5.70
CA ASP A 202 -0.68 -8.07 5.50
C ASP A 202 -1.77 -9.03 4.98
N VAL A 203 -2.46 -9.73 5.87
CA VAL A 203 -3.76 -10.29 5.56
C VAL A 203 -4.62 -9.06 5.30
N GLU A 204 -4.80 -8.72 4.04
CA GLU A 204 -5.72 -7.69 3.62
C GLU A 204 -7.10 -8.09 4.15
N ALA A 205 -7.43 -7.57 5.33
CA ALA A 205 -8.75 -7.77 5.90
C ALA A 205 -9.72 -7.14 4.92
N GLU A 206 -10.62 -7.92 4.32
CA GLU A 206 -11.69 -7.41 3.48
C GLU A 206 -12.38 -6.30 4.26
N VAL A 207 -12.21 -5.07 3.77
CA VAL A 207 -12.84 -3.88 4.35
C VAL A 207 -14.31 -3.94 3.94
N PRO A 208 -15.27 -3.96 4.88
CA PRO A 208 -16.68 -3.91 4.54
C PRO A 208 -16.95 -2.72 3.60
N SER A 209 -17.64 -2.97 2.50
CA SER A 209 -17.87 -1.97 1.45
C SER A 209 -18.49 -0.66 1.98
N THR A 210 -19.38 -0.77 2.97
CA THR A 210 -20.03 0.38 3.63
C THR A 210 -19.05 1.16 4.51
N ASP A 211 -18.22 0.47 5.33
CA ASP A 211 -17.24 1.13 6.21
C ASP A 211 -16.16 1.85 5.41
N GLY A 212 -15.69 1.24 4.32
CA GLY A 212 -14.74 1.88 3.41
C GLY A 212 -15.32 3.11 2.71
N LEU A 213 -16.62 3.08 2.35
CA LEU A 213 -17.31 4.22 1.78
C LEU A 213 -17.45 5.37 2.78
N LEU A 214 -17.85 5.05 4.03
CA LEU A 214 -17.96 6.03 5.10
C LEU A 214 -16.60 6.63 5.48
N SER A 215 -15.53 5.83 5.57
CA SER A 215 -14.18 6.30 5.81
C SER A 215 -13.71 7.28 4.74
N TRP A 216 -13.93 6.94 3.47
CA TRP A 216 -13.65 7.84 2.36
C TRP A 216 -14.44 9.15 2.45
N ALA A 217 -15.73 9.09 2.77
CA ALA A 217 -16.56 10.30 2.91
C ALA A 217 -16.07 11.20 4.06
N VAL A 218 -15.62 10.61 5.18
CA VAL A 218 -14.92 11.36 6.26
C VAL A 218 -13.65 12.03 5.71
N GLY A 219 -12.88 11.31 4.90
CA GLY A 219 -11.68 11.84 4.27
C GLY A 219 -11.97 13.00 3.32
N VAL A 220 -13.07 12.95 2.56
CA VAL A 220 -13.53 14.08 1.72
C VAL A 220 -13.92 15.27 2.58
N ALA A 221 -14.66 15.06 3.69
CA ALA A 221 -15.07 16.13 4.60
C ALA A 221 -13.85 16.84 5.20
N PHE A 222 -12.76 16.13 5.48
CA PHE A 222 -11.49 16.67 5.96
C PHE A 222 -10.54 17.15 4.84
N GLY A 223 -10.92 17.08 3.57
CA GLY A 223 -10.05 17.49 2.46
C GLY A 223 -8.85 16.55 2.23
N CYS A 224 -8.92 15.31 2.69
CA CYS A 224 -7.94 14.26 2.37
C CYS A 224 -8.15 13.73 0.96
N PHE A 225 -9.39 13.42 0.61
CA PHE A 225 -9.78 12.85 -0.68
C PHE A 225 -10.53 13.84 -1.57
N ASP A 226 -10.48 13.62 -2.87
CA ASP A 226 -11.04 14.49 -3.88
C ASP A 226 -12.37 13.93 -4.41
N LEU A 227 -13.47 14.57 -3.99
CA LEU A 227 -14.83 14.22 -4.44
C LEU A 227 -14.99 14.26 -5.96
N ARG A 228 -14.27 15.15 -6.65
CA ARG A 228 -14.41 15.41 -8.09
C ARG A 228 -14.03 14.19 -8.95
N ILE A 229 -13.24 13.26 -8.41
CA ILE A 229 -12.99 11.98 -9.09
C ILE A 229 -14.25 11.12 -9.11
N ALA A 230 -14.95 11.04 -7.96
CA ALA A 230 -16.18 10.25 -7.85
C ALA A 230 -17.33 10.83 -8.67
N THR A 231 -17.38 12.16 -8.83
CA THR A 231 -18.39 12.84 -9.66
C THR A 231 -18.01 12.92 -11.14
N GLY A 232 -16.78 12.55 -11.51
CA GLY A 232 -16.25 12.64 -12.88
C GLY A 232 -15.82 14.04 -13.31
N GLU A 233 -15.82 15.01 -12.40
CA GLU A 233 -15.38 16.39 -12.68
C GLU A 233 -13.85 16.49 -12.83
N ARG A 234 -13.10 15.58 -12.25
CA ARG A 234 -11.66 15.47 -12.39
C ARG A 234 -11.28 14.13 -13.00
N PRO A 235 -10.54 14.10 -14.12
CA PRO A 235 -10.02 12.86 -14.69
C PRO A 235 -8.91 12.29 -13.80
N LEU A 236 -8.74 10.97 -13.87
CA LEU A 236 -7.61 10.29 -13.25
C LEU A 236 -6.30 10.66 -13.96
N PRO A 237 -5.19 10.79 -13.22
CA PRO A 237 -3.88 10.91 -13.84
C PRO A 237 -3.53 9.63 -14.61
N PRO A 238 -2.63 9.70 -15.61
CA PRO A 238 -2.13 8.51 -16.29
C PRO A 238 -1.47 7.55 -15.29
N GLU A 239 -1.54 6.26 -15.59
CA GLU A 239 -0.84 5.25 -14.81
C GLU A 239 0.69 5.50 -14.90
N PRO A 240 1.43 5.55 -13.77
CA PRO A 240 2.88 5.67 -13.81
C PRO A 240 3.53 4.37 -14.28
N GLU A 241 4.80 4.44 -14.68
CA GLU A 241 5.61 3.25 -14.91
C GLU A 241 6.03 2.61 -13.56
N PRO A 242 6.33 1.29 -13.54
CA PRO A 242 6.63 0.55 -12.30
C PRO A 242 7.78 1.11 -11.46
N PHE A 243 8.72 1.80 -12.08
CA PHE A 243 9.91 2.37 -11.44
C PHE A 243 9.89 3.89 -11.32
N ASP A 244 8.81 4.54 -11.73
CA ASP A 244 8.65 5.98 -11.51
C ASP A 244 8.63 6.28 -10.00
N PRO A 245 9.15 7.44 -9.58
CA PRO A 245 9.06 7.86 -8.18
C PRO A 245 7.62 7.83 -7.67
N LEU A 246 7.43 7.33 -6.44
CA LEU A 246 6.10 7.34 -5.82
C LEU A 246 5.60 8.80 -5.68
N PRO A 247 4.36 9.06 -6.06
CA PRO A 247 3.76 10.36 -5.86
C PRO A 247 3.62 10.65 -4.36
N THR A 248 3.70 11.93 -3.98
CA THR A 248 3.48 12.36 -2.58
C THR A 248 2.06 12.13 -2.12
N LYS A 249 1.10 12.07 -3.06
CA LYS A 249 -0.32 11.83 -2.84
C LYS A 249 -0.83 10.76 -3.79
N ALA A 250 -1.68 9.87 -3.28
CA ALA A 250 -2.38 8.92 -4.12
C ALA A 250 -3.32 9.64 -5.11
N PRO A 251 -3.66 9.03 -6.27
CA PRO A 251 -4.53 9.65 -7.27
C PRO A 251 -5.87 10.15 -6.72
N GLY A 252 -6.46 9.44 -5.75
CA GLY A 252 -7.72 9.78 -5.09
C GLY A 252 -7.65 10.91 -4.07
N MET A 253 -6.44 11.35 -3.70
CA MET A 253 -6.28 12.44 -2.72
C MET A 253 -6.50 13.81 -3.35
N LEU A 254 -6.87 14.78 -2.51
CA LEU A 254 -7.02 16.17 -2.91
C LEU A 254 -5.64 16.74 -3.30
N PRO A 255 -5.47 17.30 -4.53
CA PRO A 255 -4.23 17.91 -4.95
C PRO A 255 -3.83 19.11 -4.10
N ASP A 256 -2.52 19.40 -4.06
CA ASP A 256 -2.04 20.61 -3.38
C ASP A 256 -2.61 21.87 -4.00
N GLY A 257 -3.08 22.78 -3.15
CA GLY A 257 -3.69 24.04 -3.57
C GLY A 257 -5.11 23.94 -4.14
N ALA A 258 -5.70 22.74 -4.20
CA ALA A 258 -7.11 22.58 -4.55
C ALA A 258 -8.02 22.93 -3.36
N GLU A 259 -9.18 23.50 -3.65
CA GLU A 259 -10.18 23.79 -2.61
C GLU A 259 -10.76 22.49 -2.05
N PRO A 260 -10.83 22.34 -0.72
CA PRO A 260 -11.45 21.20 -0.08
C PRO A 260 -12.98 21.25 -0.24
N PHE A 261 -13.63 20.11 -0.08
CA PHE A 261 -15.09 20.02 -0.06
C PHE A 261 -15.71 20.94 1.00
N HIS A 262 -15.09 21.02 2.17
CA HIS A 262 -15.48 21.87 3.26
C HIS A 262 -14.25 22.57 3.86
N ALA A 263 -14.32 23.89 4.04
CA ALA A 263 -13.27 24.67 4.66
C ALA A 263 -13.32 24.51 6.19
N HIS A 264 -12.20 24.12 6.80
CA HIS A 264 -12.08 23.95 8.25
C HIS A 264 -10.61 24.10 8.69
N GLU A 265 -10.39 24.35 9.99
CA GLU A 265 -9.04 24.46 10.60
C GLU A 265 -8.60 23.15 11.28
N ALA A 266 -8.64 22.03 10.53
CA ALA A 266 -8.34 20.69 11.00
C ALA A 266 -9.30 20.15 12.09
N ILE A 267 -10.46 20.78 12.30
CA ILE A 267 -11.43 20.44 13.33
C ILE A 267 -12.83 20.27 12.71
N LEU A 268 -13.45 19.12 12.93
CA LEU A 268 -14.88 18.89 12.69
C LEU A 268 -15.53 18.37 13.98
N VAL A 269 -16.82 18.53 14.13
CA VAL A 269 -17.55 18.22 15.37
C VAL A 269 -18.67 17.20 15.15
N ASP A 270 -19.02 16.49 16.18
CA ASP A 270 -20.24 15.68 16.22
C ASP A 270 -21.34 16.46 16.93
N GLU A 271 -21.89 17.46 16.25
CA GLU A 271 -22.96 18.31 16.79
C GLU A 271 -23.97 18.66 15.68
N GLN A 272 -25.18 18.18 15.82
CA GLN A 272 -26.23 18.41 14.85
C GLN A 272 -26.56 19.90 14.68
N GLY A 273 -26.53 20.37 13.41
CA GLY A 273 -26.81 21.76 13.07
C GLY A 273 -25.60 22.69 13.17
N HIS A 274 -24.45 22.20 13.60
CA HIS A 274 -23.22 22.98 13.57
C HIS A 274 -22.68 23.07 12.13
N PRO A 275 -22.11 24.22 11.67
CA PRO A 275 -21.55 24.35 10.33
C PRO A 275 -20.45 23.30 10.00
N HIS A 276 -19.74 22.83 11.03
CA HIS A 276 -18.70 21.80 10.95
C HIS A 276 -19.19 20.43 11.46
N ASP A 277 -20.50 20.12 11.38
CA ASP A 277 -21.03 18.79 11.78
C ASP A 277 -20.53 17.72 10.81
N LEU A 278 -19.61 16.86 11.27
CA LEU A 278 -19.02 15.81 10.48
C LEU A 278 -20.07 14.85 9.89
N VAL A 279 -21.12 14.54 10.64
CA VAL A 279 -22.21 13.66 10.16
C VAL A 279 -22.89 14.26 8.96
N HIS A 280 -23.29 15.54 9.06
CA HIS A 280 -23.96 16.26 7.97
C HIS A 280 -23.05 16.31 6.72
N LEU A 281 -21.75 16.61 6.90
CA LEU A 281 -20.80 16.64 5.79
C LEU A 281 -20.63 15.27 5.11
N VAL A 282 -20.57 14.19 5.89
CA VAL A 282 -20.50 12.82 5.35
C VAL A 282 -21.78 12.50 4.55
N GLU A 283 -22.96 12.82 5.08
CA GLU A 283 -24.24 12.61 4.40
C GLU A 283 -24.32 13.44 3.10
N GLU A 284 -23.82 14.68 3.11
CA GLU A 284 -23.75 15.53 1.92
C GLU A 284 -22.81 14.94 0.86
N VAL A 285 -21.63 14.46 1.25
CA VAL A 285 -20.68 13.79 0.34
C VAL A 285 -21.32 12.58 -0.32
N LEU A 286 -21.97 11.71 0.48
CA LEU A 286 -22.67 10.52 -0.05
C LEU A 286 -23.80 10.91 -1.02
N GLY A 287 -24.57 11.96 -0.69
CA GLY A 287 -25.59 12.51 -1.58
C GLY A 287 -25.05 13.00 -2.91
N ARG A 288 -23.89 13.68 -2.92
CA ARG A 288 -23.21 14.17 -4.13
C ARG A 288 -22.80 13.04 -5.08
N VAL A 289 -22.34 11.92 -4.53
CA VAL A 289 -21.96 10.73 -5.33
C VAL A 289 -23.14 9.78 -5.56
N LYS A 290 -24.34 10.12 -5.13
CA LYS A 290 -25.57 9.30 -5.24
C LYS A 290 -25.42 7.91 -4.60
N ALA A 291 -24.59 7.80 -3.58
CA ALA A 291 -24.45 6.59 -2.79
C ALA A 291 -25.56 6.50 -1.73
N PRO A 292 -25.97 5.30 -1.33
CA PRO A 292 -26.92 5.14 -0.24
C PRO A 292 -26.34 5.69 1.07
N VAL A 293 -27.12 6.50 1.78
CA VAL A 293 -26.75 6.99 3.11
C VAL A 293 -27.24 5.96 4.14
N PRO A 294 -26.35 5.36 4.95
CA PRO A 294 -26.77 4.44 6.01
C PRO A 294 -27.60 5.15 7.09
N ASP A 295 -28.58 4.46 7.69
CA ASP A 295 -29.51 5.04 8.68
C ASP A 295 -28.83 5.54 9.97
N GLU A 296 -27.62 5.05 10.29
CA GLU A 296 -26.96 5.29 11.58
C GLU A 296 -25.54 5.87 11.45
N VAL A 297 -25.28 6.77 10.48
CA VAL A 297 -23.95 7.39 10.27
C VAL A 297 -23.39 7.99 11.56
N ARG A 298 -24.20 8.72 12.35
CA ARG A 298 -23.80 9.32 13.64
C ARG A 298 -23.35 8.28 14.65
N ARG A 299 -24.07 7.17 14.77
CA ARG A 299 -23.71 6.07 15.66
C ARG A 299 -22.41 5.41 15.24
N TRP A 300 -22.24 5.15 13.94
CA TRP A 300 -21.01 4.56 13.40
C TRP A 300 -19.80 5.45 13.68
N LEU A 301 -19.87 6.75 13.41
CA LEU A 301 -18.81 7.71 13.71
C LEU A 301 -18.43 7.71 15.19
N ARG A 302 -19.41 7.66 16.10
CA ARG A 302 -19.17 7.68 17.55
C ARG A 302 -18.57 6.40 18.12
N LYS A 303 -18.95 5.24 17.60
CA LYS A 303 -18.65 3.95 18.24
C LYS A 303 -17.70 3.08 17.46
N GLU A 304 -17.67 3.19 16.15
CA GLU A 304 -17.02 2.20 15.28
C GLU A 304 -15.89 2.81 14.46
N PHE A 305 -16.04 4.04 13.99
CA PHE A 305 -15.12 4.66 13.04
C PHE A 305 -13.67 4.70 13.55
N PHE A 306 -13.42 5.12 14.80
CA PHE A 306 -12.04 5.23 15.27
C PHE A 306 -11.35 3.86 15.39
N ALA A 307 -12.07 2.83 15.82
CA ALA A 307 -11.55 1.47 15.89
C ALA A 307 -11.26 0.92 14.47
N PHE A 308 -12.17 1.15 13.53
CA PHE A 308 -12.00 0.83 12.12
C PHE A 308 -10.78 1.55 11.54
N HIS A 309 -10.69 2.86 11.74
CA HIS A 309 -9.58 3.69 11.26
C HIS A 309 -8.23 3.26 11.83
N LEU A 310 -8.17 2.95 13.15
CA LEU A 310 -6.96 2.40 13.78
C LEU A 310 -6.53 1.08 13.15
N LYS A 311 -7.47 0.19 12.82
CA LYS A 311 -7.17 -1.08 12.17
C LYS A 311 -6.63 -0.84 10.77
N LEU A 312 -7.27 0.03 9.99
CA LEU A 312 -6.91 0.36 8.62
C LEU A 312 -5.52 1.02 8.53
N TYR A 313 -5.21 1.94 9.46
CA TYR A 313 -3.93 2.68 9.52
C TYR A 313 -2.91 2.07 10.49
N SER A 314 -3.02 0.77 10.73
CA SER A 314 -2.05 0.02 11.52
C SER A 314 -1.24 -0.88 10.62
N LYS A 315 0.07 -0.91 10.84
CA LYS A 315 0.96 -1.88 10.21
C LYS A 315 1.84 -2.50 11.29
N SER A 316 1.69 -3.82 11.50
CA SER A 316 2.35 -4.53 12.59
C SER A 316 2.05 -3.85 13.94
N ARG A 317 3.06 -3.51 14.73
CA ARG A 317 2.91 -2.82 16.03
C ARG A 317 2.76 -1.29 15.91
N ARG A 318 2.78 -0.73 14.70
CA ARG A 318 2.68 0.72 14.48
C ARG A 318 1.25 1.10 14.16
N LYS A 319 0.73 2.09 14.90
CA LYS A 319 -0.58 2.70 14.65
C LYS A 319 -0.33 4.14 14.23
N ALA A 320 -0.87 4.53 13.09
CA ALA A 320 -0.66 5.86 12.51
C ALA A 320 -1.99 6.49 12.09
N PRO A 321 -2.98 6.61 13.01
CA PRO A 321 -4.25 7.24 12.67
C PRO A 321 -4.04 8.68 12.27
N ILE A 322 -4.79 9.13 11.26
CA ILE A 322 -4.79 10.51 10.80
C ILE A 322 -5.97 11.33 11.33
N TYR A 323 -6.99 10.66 11.89
CA TYR A 323 -8.13 11.29 12.57
C TYR A 323 -8.14 10.93 14.05
N TRP A 324 -8.29 11.93 14.92
CA TRP A 324 -8.24 11.76 16.36
C TRP A 324 -9.51 12.30 17.02
N PRO A 325 -10.33 11.48 17.70
CA PRO A 325 -11.46 11.96 18.47
C PRO A 325 -11.04 12.48 19.83
N LEU A 326 -11.57 13.65 20.21
CA LEU A 326 -11.58 14.17 21.57
C LEU A 326 -13.05 14.22 22.01
N ALA A 327 -13.47 13.31 22.90
CA ALA A 327 -14.85 13.18 23.30
C ALA A 327 -15.02 13.43 24.81
N THR A 328 -16.19 13.93 25.20
CA THR A 328 -16.61 13.97 26.60
C THR A 328 -16.75 12.56 27.17
N ALA A 329 -16.61 12.40 28.49
CA ALA A 329 -16.77 11.10 29.15
C ALA A 329 -18.13 10.45 28.89
N SER A 330 -19.18 11.26 28.70
CA SER A 330 -20.53 10.80 28.34
C SER A 330 -20.69 10.41 26.86
N GLY A 331 -19.75 10.79 26.00
CA GLY A 331 -19.87 10.65 24.54
C GLY A 331 -20.93 11.56 23.91
N SER A 332 -21.43 12.56 24.65
CA SER A 332 -22.46 13.49 24.17
C SER A 332 -21.94 14.55 23.19
N TYR A 333 -20.64 14.81 23.23
CA TYR A 333 -19.96 15.76 22.35
C TYR A 333 -18.56 15.24 21.98
N ALA A 334 -18.16 15.39 20.73
CA ALA A 334 -16.86 15.00 20.25
C ALA A 334 -16.33 16.00 19.21
N LEU A 335 -15.02 16.23 19.30
CA LEU A 335 -14.24 16.90 18.26
C LEU A 335 -13.43 15.86 17.52
N TRP A 336 -13.30 16.01 16.22
CA TRP A 336 -12.42 15.22 15.39
C TRP A 336 -11.30 16.11 14.87
N LEU A 337 -10.06 15.73 15.14
CA LEU A 337 -8.85 16.42 14.69
C LEU A 337 -8.23 15.70 13.51
N TYR A 338 -7.87 16.44 12.46
CA TYR A 338 -7.15 15.92 11.30
C TYR A 338 -5.66 16.19 11.44
N TYR A 339 -4.89 15.16 11.79
CA TYR A 339 -3.46 15.26 12.10
C TYR A 339 -2.61 15.94 11.02
N PRO A 340 -2.77 15.63 9.68
CA PRO A 340 -1.94 16.27 8.65
C PRO A 340 -2.10 17.79 8.54
N SER A 341 -3.22 18.35 9.01
CA SER A 341 -3.52 19.79 8.96
C SER A 341 -3.37 20.50 10.31
N LEU A 342 -2.82 19.80 11.34
CA LEU A 342 -2.60 20.42 12.66
C LEU A 342 -1.58 21.57 12.57
N SER A 343 -1.91 22.66 13.24
CA SER A 343 -1.03 23.80 13.45
C SER A 343 -0.78 24.04 14.94
N SER A 344 0.13 24.96 15.27
CA SER A 344 0.35 25.37 16.65
C SER A 344 -0.89 26.02 17.28
N GLN A 345 -1.85 26.48 16.49
CA GLN A 345 -3.07 27.14 16.93
C GLN A 345 -4.25 26.18 17.12
N THR A 346 -4.21 24.99 16.51
CA THR A 346 -5.37 24.06 16.46
C THR A 346 -5.95 23.74 17.83
N LEU A 347 -5.12 23.54 18.88
CA LEU A 347 -5.62 23.28 20.23
C LEU A 347 -6.26 24.52 20.87
N TYR A 348 -5.77 25.72 20.58
CA TYR A 348 -6.38 26.96 21.05
C TYR A 348 -7.73 27.18 20.37
N THR A 349 -7.82 26.98 19.07
CA THR A 349 -9.08 27.00 18.32
C THR A 349 -10.07 25.95 18.89
N ALA A 350 -9.62 24.71 19.11
CA ALA A 350 -10.45 23.66 19.71
C ALA A 350 -11.05 24.07 21.06
N ILE A 351 -10.24 24.70 21.92
CA ILE A 351 -10.68 25.13 23.25
C ILE A 351 -11.63 26.33 23.14
N ASN A 352 -11.24 27.39 22.44
CA ASN A 352 -11.94 28.67 22.49
C ASN A 352 -13.23 28.65 21.64
N ASP A 353 -13.19 28.01 20.47
CA ASP A 353 -14.27 28.13 19.49
C ASP A 353 -15.24 26.96 19.55
N PHE A 354 -14.82 25.80 20.08
CA PHE A 354 -15.64 24.59 20.11
C PHE A 354 -15.97 24.08 21.53
N ILE A 355 -15.03 24.19 22.51
CA ILE A 355 -15.27 23.64 23.86
C ILE A 355 -15.83 24.72 24.80
N ALA A 356 -15.17 25.87 24.89
CA ALA A 356 -15.58 26.94 25.81
C ALA A 356 -17.04 27.40 25.65
N PRO A 357 -17.61 27.51 24.41
CA PRO A 357 -19.01 27.85 24.23
C PRO A 357 -20.01 26.79 24.78
N LYS A 358 -19.52 25.60 25.13
CA LYS A 358 -20.34 24.48 25.65
C LYS A 358 -20.27 24.33 27.16
N LEU A 359 -19.34 25.05 27.83
CA LEU A 359 -19.20 25.09 29.28
C LEU A 359 -20.06 26.18 29.91
#